data_427663f18169397d7348074d7ed25a58
#
_entry.id   427663f18169397d7348074d7ed25a58
#
_cell.length_a   1.000
_cell.length_b   1.000
_cell.length_c   1.000
_cell.angle_alpha   90.00
_cell.angle_beta   90.00
_cell.angle_gamma   90.00
#
_symmetry.space_group_name_H-M   'P 1'
#
loop_
_entity.id
_entity.type
_entity.pdbx_description
1 polymer ?
#
loop_
_entity_poly.entity_id
_entity_poly.type
_entity_poly.pdbx_seq_one_letter_code
_entity_poly.pdbx_strand_id
1 'polypeptide(L)'
;MHGLLPVDYAGGSLADVLPSIASSLGVPMPPPRRAAFDLEPAHSAVVALSDGLGYDQLERRGGHAPWLRAQRAGTTRIICGHPSTTATSMGSFGTGLLPGTHGLLGYEILMPQADRLVNELSWKDGPVPEEWQPHDTVLELVAAAGIEVVSIGPAHFEGSGL
;
A
#
# COMPACT_ATOMS: atom_id res chain seq x y z
N MET A 1 9.69 0.12 30.70
CA MET A 1 8.96 -0.29 29.48
C MET A 1 8.86 0.92 28.58
N HIS A 2 9.62 0.98 27.49
CA HIS A 2 9.37 1.97 26.48
C HIS A 2 8.09 1.53 25.75
N GLY A 3 6.96 2.17 26.06
CA GLY A 3 5.70 1.92 25.36
C GLY A 3 5.88 2.21 23.88
N LEU A 4 5.37 1.32 23.01
CA LEU A 4 5.26 1.60 21.59
C LEU A 4 4.44 2.89 21.43
N LEU A 5 5.02 3.89 20.79
CA LEU A 5 4.28 5.10 20.46
C LEU A 5 3.22 4.75 19.41
N PRO A 6 2.00 5.28 19.53
CA PRO A 6 0.98 5.07 18.52
C PRO A 6 1.48 5.62 17.18
N VAL A 7 1.21 4.88 16.10
CA VAL A 7 1.55 5.31 14.75
C VAL A 7 0.54 6.38 14.33
N ASP A 8 1.03 7.55 13.98
CA ASP A 8 0.18 8.65 13.48
C ASP A 8 0.08 8.59 11.95
N TYR A 9 -1.05 8.12 11.46
CA TYR A 9 -1.35 8.09 10.03
C TYR A 9 -1.96 9.40 9.49
N ALA A 10 -2.25 10.40 10.35
CA ALA A 10 -2.91 11.64 9.95
C ALA A 10 -2.04 12.49 9.01
N GLY A 11 -0.73 12.43 9.17
CA GLY A 11 0.24 13.15 8.33
C GLY A 11 0.47 12.58 6.94
N GLY A 12 -0.25 11.54 6.56
CA GLY A 12 -0.10 10.84 5.28
C GLY A 12 0.56 9.46 5.42
N SER A 13 0.02 8.51 4.71
CA SER A 13 0.44 7.12 4.75
C SER A 13 0.49 6.49 3.36
N LEU A 14 1.01 5.27 3.30
CA LEU A 14 1.00 4.48 2.07
C LEU A 14 -0.44 4.19 1.57
N ALA A 15 -1.42 4.11 2.49
CA ALA A 15 -2.83 3.94 2.16
C ALA A 15 -3.43 5.15 1.42
N ASP A 16 -2.83 6.33 1.54
CA ASP A 16 -3.34 7.55 0.91
C ASP A 16 -2.83 7.74 -0.53
N VAL A 17 -1.84 6.95 -0.98
CA VAL A 17 -1.15 7.14 -2.28
C VAL A 17 -2.09 6.89 -3.45
N LEU A 18 -2.59 5.66 -3.60
CA LEU A 18 -3.49 5.33 -4.71
C LEU A 18 -4.81 6.11 -4.68
N PRO A 19 -5.46 6.34 -3.52
CA PRO A 19 -6.62 7.22 -3.46
C PRO A 19 -6.36 8.65 -3.94
N SER A 20 -5.20 9.22 -3.63
CA SER A 20 -4.84 10.57 -4.12
C SER A 20 -4.63 10.59 -5.64
N ILE A 21 -3.99 9.54 -6.17
CA ILE A 21 -3.81 9.38 -7.62
C ILE A 21 -5.17 9.18 -8.32
N ALA A 22 -6.04 8.33 -7.78
CA ALA A 22 -7.37 8.15 -8.32
C ALA A 22 -8.15 9.47 -8.36
N SER A 23 -8.05 10.27 -7.30
CA SER A 23 -8.64 11.61 -7.25
C SER A 23 -8.10 12.53 -8.35
N SER A 24 -6.78 12.53 -8.61
CA SER A 24 -6.18 13.31 -9.70
C SER A 24 -6.63 12.87 -11.10
N LEU A 25 -7.04 11.62 -11.24
CA LEU A 25 -7.64 11.06 -12.45
C LEU A 25 -9.15 11.30 -12.54
N GLY A 26 -9.74 12.01 -11.58
CA GLY A 26 -11.17 12.30 -11.53
C GLY A 26 -12.04 11.19 -10.94
N VAL A 27 -11.45 10.20 -10.28
CA VAL A 27 -12.17 9.10 -9.62
C VAL A 27 -12.19 9.31 -8.12
N PRO A 28 -13.31 9.77 -7.53
CA PRO A 28 -13.41 9.93 -6.09
C PRO A 28 -13.47 8.56 -5.38
N MET A 29 -12.76 8.44 -4.28
CA MET A 29 -12.75 7.21 -3.50
C MET A 29 -13.81 7.22 -2.40
N PRO A 30 -14.53 6.11 -2.20
CA PRO A 30 -15.48 6.01 -1.10
C PRO A 30 -14.76 5.98 0.26
N PRO A 31 -15.36 6.57 1.32
CA PRO A 31 -14.83 6.46 2.67
C PRO A 31 -14.66 4.99 3.10
N PRO A 32 -13.68 4.67 3.95
CA PRO A 32 -12.79 5.59 4.67
C PRO A 32 -11.50 5.95 3.92
N ARG A 33 -11.38 5.64 2.62
CA ARG A 33 -10.22 5.99 1.79
C ARG A 33 -10.06 7.50 1.69
N ARG A 34 -8.83 7.95 1.68
CA ARG A 34 -8.53 9.36 1.82
C ARG A 34 -7.53 9.80 0.75
N ALA A 35 -7.88 10.78 -0.06
CA ALA A 35 -6.97 11.49 -0.95
C ALA A 35 -6.26 12.58 -0.13
N ALA A 36 -5.17 12.21 0.53
CA ALA A 36 -4.46 13.10 1.45
C ALA A 36 -3.40 13.98 0.75
N PHE A 37 -3.06 13.69 -0.49
CA PHE A 37 -2.07 14.43 -1.27
C PHE A 37 -2.77 15.25 -2.34
N ASP A 38 -2.44 16.55 -2.37
CA ASP A 38 -2.92 17.47 -3.41
C ASP A 38 -2.10 17.25 -4.68
N LEU A 39 -2.66 16.51 -5.62
CA LEU A 39 -2.05 16.22 -6.92
C LEU A 39 -2.80 16.96 -8.01
N GLU A 40 -2.05 17.52 -8.96
CA GLU A 40 -2.65 18.15 -10.14
C GLU A 40 -3.52 17.17 -10.93
N PRO A 41 -4.62 17.62 -11.53
CA PRO A 41 -5.44 16.79 -12.41
C PRO A 41 -4.60 16.19 -13.55
N ALA A 42 -4.79 14.89 -13.80
CA ALA A 42 -4.02 14.14 -14.77
C ALA A 42 -4.91 13.27 -15.67
N HIS A 43 -4.45 12.97 -16.88
CA HIS A 43 -5.11 12.05 -17.81
C HIS A 43 -4.63 10.60 -17.62
N SER A 44 -3.43 10.44 -17.08
CA SER A 44 -2.83 9.13 -16.80
C SER A 44 -1.82 9.26 -15.66
N ALA A 45 -1.58 8.17 -14.95
CA ALA A 45 -0.59 8.11 -13.88
C ALA A 45 0.23 6.82 -13.97
N VAL A 46 1.50 6.92 -13.64
CA VAL A 46 2.39 5.76 -13.46
C VAL A 46 2.88 5.77 -12.03
N VAL A 47 2.64 4.68 -11.32
CA VAL A 47 3.07 4.51 -9.93
C VAL A 47 4.14 3.44 -9.87
N ALA A 48 5.33 3.80 -9.42
CA ALA A 48 6.41 2.86 -9.18
C ALA A 48 6.58 2.65 -7.67
N LEU A 49 6.29 1.45 -7.20
CA LEU A 49 6.50 1.05 -5.82
C LEU A 49 7.82 0.28 -5.69
N SER A 50 8.71 0.74 -4.82
CA SER A 50 9.97 0.06 -4.50
C SER A 50 9.92 -0.46 -3.08
N ASP A 51 9.98 -1.78 -2.92
CA ASP A 51 10.05 -2.41 -1.61
C ASP A 51 11.42 -2.18 -0.94
N GLY A 52 11.44 -2.15 0.38
CA GLY A 52 12.65 -2.01 1.17
C GLY A 52 13.36 -0.65 1.09
N LEU A 53 12.83 0.33 0.34
CA LEU A 53 13.41 1.67 0.21
C LEU A 53 12.64 2.68 1.06
N GLY A 54 13.18 3.02 2.24
CA GLY A 54 12.60 4.02 3.13
C GLY A 54 13.23 5.40 2.98
N TYR A 55 12.48 6.43 3.37
CA TYR A 55 12.94 7.82 3.37
C TYR A 55 14.27 8.00 4.12
N ASP A 56 14.38 7.47 5.33
CA ASP A 56 15.59 7.60 6.15
C ASP A 56 16.80 6.86 5.55
N GLN A 57 16.56 5.79 4.80
CA GLN A 57 17.61 5.09 4.06
C GLN A 57 18.12 5.94 2.89
N LEU A 58 17.20 6.56 2.14
CA LEU A 58 17.54 7.47 1.06
C LEU A 58 18.34 8.68 1.58
N GLU A 59 17.96 9.23 2.74
CA GLU A 59 18.69 10.29 3.41
C GLU A 59 20.16 9.88 3.71
N ARG A 60 20.35 8.71 4.31
CA ARG A 60 21.68 8.23 4.73
C ARG A 60 22.52 7.71 3.56
N ARG A 61 21.89 7.21 2.50
CA ARG A 61 22.55 6.52 1.39
C ARG A 61 22.34 7.21 0.04
N GLY A 62 21.90 8.46 0.02
CA GLY A 62 21.59 9.22 -1.21
C GLY A 62 22.76 9.34 -2.20
N GLY A 63 23.99 9.05 -1.79
CA GLY A 63 25.14 8.95 -2.70
C GLY A 63 25.03 7.85 -3.74
N HIS A 64 24.28 6.77 -3.43
CA HIS A 64 24.05 5.64 -4.33
C HIS A 64 22.82 5.85 -5.24
N ALA A 65 22.01 6.87 -4.99
CA ALA A 65 20.83 7.21 -5.76
C ALA A 65 20.80 8.71 -6.11
N PRO A 66 21.72 9.18 -6.95
CA PRO A 66 21.89 10.62 -7.21
C PRO A 66 20.64 11.25 -7.83
N TRP A 67 19.91 10.51 -8.67
CA TRP A 67 18.67 11.00 -9.27
C TRP A 67 17.56 11.21 -8.20
N LEU A 68 17.31 10.21 -7.37
CA LEU A 68 16.33 10.33 -6.28
C LEU A 68 16.70 11.46 -5.30
N ARG A 69 18.00 11.59 -5.00
CA ARG A 69 18.49 12.70 -4.16
C ARG A 69 18.22 14.06 -4.79
N ALA A 70 18.33 14.19 -6.11
CA ALA A 70 18.03 15.43 -6.80
C ALA A 70 16.55 15.81 -6.75
N GLN A 71 15.64 14.83 -6.62
CA GLN A 71 14.19 15.04 -6.48
C GLN A 71 13.74 15.37 -5.04
N ARG A 72 14.67 15.49 -4.11
CA ARG A 72 14.38 15.64 -2.68
C ARG A 72 13.41 16.78 -2.34
N ALA A 73 13.49 17.91 -3.05
CA ALA A 73 12.61 19.06 -2.82
C ALA A 73 11.12 18.74 -3.08
N GLY A 74 10.82 17.75 -3.95
CA GLY A 74 9.47 17.26 -4.23
C GLY A 74 9.10 15.98 -3.48
N THR A 75 9.92 15.53 -2.52
CA THR A 75 9.68 14.29 -1.80
C THR A 75 8.87 14.53 -0.54
N THR A 76 7.76 13.81 -0.40
CA THR A 76 6.95 13.79 0.82
C THR A 76 7.28 12.54 1.64
N ARG A 77 7.59 12.72 2.92
CA ARG A 77 7.74 11.62 3.85
C ARG A 77 6.36 11.14 4.29
N ILE A 78 6.10 9.85 4.11
CA ILE A 78 4.86 9.20 4.52
C ILE A 78 5.17 8.00 5.42
N ILE A 79 4.14 7.47 6.08
CA ILE A 79 4.24 6.29 6.93
C ILE A 79 3.76 5.07 6.15
N CYS A 80 4.52 3.98 6.20
CA CYS A 80 4.06 2.66 5.74
C CYS A 80 3.13 2.01 6.76
N GLY A 81 2.62 0.81 6.46
CA GLY A 81 1.84 0.01 7.40
C GLY A 81 2.63 -0.31 8.69
N HIS A 82 1.90 -0.54 9.78
CA HIS A 82 2.50 -1.04 11.02
C HIS A 82 1.79 -2.35 11.43
N PRO A 83 2.54 -3.45 11.58
CA PRO A 83 3.99 -3.61 11.36
C PRO A 83 4.41 -3.33 9.91
N SER A 84 5.66 -2.87 9.74
CA SER A 84 6.22 -2.50 8.43
C SER A 84 6.67 -3.74 7.63
N THR A 85 5.73 -4.62 7.32
CA THR A 85 5.94 -5.79 6.48
C THR A 85 5.42 -5.56 5.07
N THR A 86 5.92 -6.32 4.09
CA THR A 86 5.47 -6.23 2.69
C THR A 86 3.96 -6.46 2.60
N ALA A 87 3.42 -7.51 3.22
CA ALA A 87 1.99 -7.82 3.18
C ALA A 87 1.13 -6.67 3.74
N THR A 88 1.47 -6.14 4.92
CA THR A 88 0.76 -5.01 5.52
C THR A 88 0.84 -3.75 4.65
N SER A 89 2.01 -3.48 4.09
CA SER A 89 2.24 -2.30 3.25
C SER A 89 1.53 -2.40 1.90
N MET A 90 1.55 -3.59 1.26
CA MET A 90 0.84 -3.86 0.01
C MET A 90 -0.68 -3.81 0.22
N GLY A 91 -1.19 -4.38 1.31
CA GLY A 91 -2.59 -4.26 1.69
C GLY A 91 -3.03 -2.81 1.86
N SER A 92 -2.24 -2.00 2.56
CA SER A 92 -2.52 -0.57 2.72
C SER A 92 -2.46 0.18 1.39
N PHE A 93 -1.46 -0.10 0.56
CA PHE A 93 -1.29 0.53 -0.75
C PHE A 93 -2.43 0.15 -1.69
N GLY A 94 -2.70 -1.15 -1.86
CA GLY A 94 -3.69 -1.66 -2.81
C GLY A 94 -5.13 -1.28 -2.44
N THR A 95 -5.51 -1.43 -1.17
CA THR A 95 -6.87 -1.14 -0.72
C THR A 95 -7.14 0.34 -0.43
N GLY A 96 -6.10 1.13 -0.19
CA GLY A 96 -6.25 2.51 0.30
C GLY A 96 -6.77 2.58 1.73
N LEU A 97 -6.62 1.50 2.51
CA LEU A 97 -7.12 1.38 3.88
C LEU A 97 -5.95 1.22 4.87
N LEU A 98 -6.19 1.53 6.13
CA LEU A 98 -5.21 1.31 7.19
C LEU A 98 -5.15 -0.17 7.60
N PRO A 99 -4.03 -0.64 8.17
CA PRO A 99 -3.83 -2.05 8.53
C PRO A 99 -4.94 -2.64 9.40
N GLY A 100 -5.44 -1.88 10.38
CA GLY A 100 -6.55 -2.30 11.24
C GLY A 100 -7.90 -2.45 10.52
N THR A 101 -8.01 -1.98 9.27
CA THR A 101 -9.22 -2.10 8.46
C THR A 101 -9.10 -3.23 7.44
N HIS A 102 -7.99 -3.31 6.70
CA HIS A 102 -7.82 -4.37 5.69
C HIS A 102 -7.39 -5.73 6.28
N GLY A 103 -6.87 -5.76 7.52
CA GLY A 103 -6.60 -6.99 8.25
C GLY A 103 -5.32 -7.75 7.88
N LEU A 104 -4.58 -7.34 6.86
CA LEU A 104 -3.27 -7.91 6.53
C LEU A 104 -2.22 -7.32 7.47
N LEU A 105 -1.81 -8.09 8.48
CA LEU A 105 -1.08 -7.55 9.63
C LEU A 105 0.35 -8.05 9.77
N GLY A 106 0.80 -8.92 8.88
CA GLY A 106 2.15 -9.44 9.01
C GLY A 106 2.57 -10.35 7.87
N TYR A 107 3.74 -10.94 8.06
CA TYR A 107 4.26 -11.94 7.15
C TYR A 107 3.53 -13.28 7.33
N GLU A 108 3.31 -13.65 8.59
CA GLU A 108 2.57 -14.84 8.99
C GLU A 108 1.60 -14.46 10.10
N ILE A 109 0.37 -14.89 9.97
CA ILE A 109 -0.68 -14.68 10.96
C ILE A 109 -1.36 -16.00 11.31
N LEU A 110 -1.88 -16.07 12.52
CA LEU A 110 -2.67 -17.22 12.96
C LEU A 110 -4.07 -17.15 12.35
N MET A 111 -4.49 -18.21 11.67
CA MET A 111 -5.87 -18.45 11.30
C MET A 111 -6.53 -19.25 12.43
N PRO A 112 -7.30 -18.61 13.33
CA PRO A 112 -7.83 -19.29 14.53
C PRO A 112 -8.76 -20.46 14.19
N GLN A 113 -9.54 -20.35 13.12
CA GLN A 113 -10.52 -21.36 12.70
C GLN A 113 -9.86 -22.67 12.27
N ALA A 114 -8.61 -22.60 11.79
CA ALA A 114 -7.86 -23.75 11.29
C ALA A 114 -6.66 -24.10 12.19
N ASP A 115 -6.45 -23.36 13.28
CA ASP A 115 -5.32 -23.49 14.21
C ASP A 115 -3.97 -23.64 13.50
N ARG A 116 -3.75 -22.80 12.49
CA ARG A 116 -2.52 -22.79 11.68
C ARG A 116 -2.08 -21.40 11.30
N LEU A 117 -0.79 -21.26 11.02
CA LEU A 117 -0.23 -20.04 10.45
C LEU A 117 -0.51 -19.98 8.93
N VAL A 118 -0.85 -18.80 8.48
CA VAL A 118 -0.97 -18.43 7.06
C VAL A 118 0.10 -17.43 6.74
N ASN A 119 0.85 -17.69 5.68
CA ASN A 119 1.82 -16.75 5.15
C ASN A 119 1.11 -15.80 4.17
N GLU A 120 0.94 -14.54 4.58
CA GLU A 120 0.23 -13.50 3.80
C GLU A 120 1.04 -13.00 2.59
N LEU A 121 2.27 -13.44 2.42
CA LEU A 121 3.08 -13.09 1.26
C LEU A 121 2.98 -14.13 0.14
N SER A 122 3.06 -15.41 0.50
CA SER A 122 3.04 -16.50 -0.49
C SER A 122 1.65 -17.06 -0.76
N TRP A 123 0.70 -16.88 0.15
CA TRP A 123 -0.66 -17.43 0.14
C TRP A 123 -0.74 -18.95 -0.05
N LYS A 124 0.41 -19.63 0.08
CA LYS A 124 0.46 -21.08 -0.07
C LYS A 124 -0.42 -21.74 0.99
N ASP A 125 -1.36 -22.56 0.54
CA ASP A 125 -2.36 -23.23 1.39
C ASP A 125 -3.17 -22.23 2.25
N GLY A 126 -3.23 -20.97 1.85
CA GLY A 126 -3.97 -19.90 2.51
C GLY A 126 -5.49 -19.96 2.27
N PRO A 127 -6.25 -19.05 2.89
CA PRO A 127 -7.65 -18.86 2.57
C PRO A 127 -7.80 -18.26 1.17
N VAL A 128 -9.03 -18.22 0.67
CA VAL A 128 -9.37 -17.45 -0.53
C VAL A 128 -9.08 -15.97 -0.23
N PRO A 129 -8.26 -15.28 -1.03
CA PRO A 129 -7.84 -13.92 -0.74
C PRO A 129 -9.00 -12.94 -0.53
N GLU A 130 -10.04 -13.04 -1.37
CA GLU A 130 -11.23 -12.17 -1.33
C GLU A 130 -12.13 -12.45 -0.12
N GLU A 131 -12.06 -13.64 0.46
CA GLU A 131 -12.76 -13.95 1.72
C GLU A 131 -11.97 -13.45 2.94
N TRP A 132 -10.65 -13.45 2.83
CA TRP A 132 -9.76 -13.01 3.90
C TRP A 132 -9.66 -11.49 3.99
N GLN A 133 -9.53 -10.83 2.84
CA GLN A 133 -9.51 -9.38 2.67
C GLN A 133 -10.61 -8.98 1.66
N PRO A 134 -11.85 -8.70 2.13
CA PRO A 134 -13.00 -8.51 1.26
C PRO A 134 -13.18 -7.07 0.74
N HIS A 135 -12.23 -6.19 0.97
CA HIS A 135 -12.33 -4.81 0.50
C HIS A 135 -11.81 -4.70 -0.93
N ASP A 136 -12.58 -4.02 -1.79
CA ASP A 136 -12.13 -3.66 -3.12
C ASP A 136 -10.79 -2.93 -3.07
N THR A 137 -9.91 -3.20 -4.01
CA THR A 137 -8.70 -2.42 -4.21
C THR A 137 -9.01 -1.09 -4.89
N VAL A 138 -8.13 -0.12 -4.74
CA VAL A 138 -8.24 1.15 -5.45
C VAL A 138 -8.16 0.95 -6.96
N LEU A 139 -7.37 -0.03 -7.41
CA LEU A 139 -7.24 -0.36 -8.83
C LEU A 139 -8.54 -0.90 -9.42
N GLU A 140 -9.26 -1.77 -8.69
CA GLU A 140 -10.59 -2.24 -9.09
C GLU A 140 -11.61 -1.11 -9.16
N LEU A 141 -11.61 -0.20 -8.19
CA LEU A 141 -12.49 0.97 -8.20
C LEU A 141 -12.21 1.91 -9.38
N VAL A 142 -10.94 2.12 -9.70
CA VAL A 142 -10.51 2.93 -10.86
C VAL A 142 -10.91 2.24 -12.17
N ALA A 143 -10.74 0.93 -12.27
CA ALA A 143 -11.17 0.15 -13.43
C ALA A 143 -12.70 0.19 -13.60
N ALA A 144 -13.46 0.06 -12.51
CA ALA A 144 -14.92 0.16 -12.52
C ALA A 144 -15.40 1.57 -12.96
N ALA A 145 -14.60 2.60 -12.75
CA ALA A 145 -14.85 3.95 -13.25
C ALA A 145 -14.51 4.13 -14.75
N GLY A 146 -14.07 3.08 -15.44
CA GLY A 146 -13.77 3.07 -16.87
C GLY A 146 -12.36 3.51 -17.25
N ILE A 147 -11.44 3.59 -16.31
CA ILE A 147 -10.02 3.87 -16.57
C ILE A 147 -9.29 2.54 -16.76
N GLU A 148 -8.51 2.44 -17.84
CA GLU A 148 -7.67 1.28 -18.07
C GLU A 148 -6.57 1.18 -17.01
N VAL A 149 -6.44 0.01 -16.38
CA VAL A 149 -5.46 -0.27 -15.34
C VAL A 149 -4.53 -1.39 -15.78
N VAL A 150 -3.22 -1.16 -15.67
CA VAL A 150 -2.20 -2.17 -15.91
C VAL A 150 -1.35 -2.30 -14.66
N SER A 151 -1.29 -3.50 -14.09
CA SER A 151 -0.40 -3.85 -12.99
C SER A 151 0.78 -4.67 -13.51
N ILE A 152 1.99 -4.29 -13.11
CA ILE A 152 3.22 -4.99 -13.47
C ILE A 152 3.94 -5.35 -12.17
N GLY A 153 4.13 -6.63 -11.93
CA GLY A 153 4.77 -7.13 -10.72
C GLY A 153 5.43 -8.49 -10.94
N PRO A 154 6.09 -9.02 -9.90
CA PRO A 154 6.66 -10.37 -9.95
C PRO A 154 5.57 -11.42 -10.13
N ALA A 155 5.78 -12.34 -11.09
CA ALA A 155 4.79 -13.36 -11.45
C ALA A 155 4.35 -14.28 -10.27
N HIS A 156 5.18 -14.41 -9.24
CA HIS A 156 4.83 -15.22 -8.07
C HIS A 156 3.75 -14.60 -7.16
N PHE A 157 3.38 -13.34 -7.39
CA PHE A 157 2.25 -12.71 -6.71
C PHE A 157 0.93 -12.87 -7.49
N GLU A 158 0.97 -13.37 -8.72
CA GLU A 158 -0.24 -13.60 -9.51
C GLU A 158 -1.14 -14.63 -8.82
N GLY A 159 -2.40 -14.26 -8.58
CA GLY A 159 -3.36 -15.09 -7.84
C GLY A 159 -3.14 -15.16 -6.33
N SER A 160 -2.24 -14.33 -5.77
CA SER A 160 -2.12 -14.14 -4.33
C SER A 160 -3.07 -13.04 -3.86
N GLY A 161 -3.14 -12.81 -2.55
CA GLY A 161 -3.89 -11.69 -1.97
C GLY A 161 -3.12 -10.36 -1.93
N LEU A 162 -2.00 -10.27 -2.66
CA LEU A 162 -1.15 -9.07 -2.71
C LEU A 162 -1.18 -8.38 -4.07
#